data_1b97930c31a240767681716fa5f549de
#
_entry.id   1b97930c31a240767681716fa5f549de
#
_cell.length_a   1.000
_cell.length_b   1.000
_cell.length_c   1.000
_cell.angle_alpha   90.00
_cell.angle_beta   90.00
_cell.angle_gamma   90.00
#
_symmetry.space_group_name_H-M   'P 1'
#
loop_
_entity.id
_entity.type
_entity.pdbx_description
1 polymer ?
#
loop_
_entity_poly.entity_id
_entity_poly.type
_entity_poly.pdbx_seq_one_letter_code
_entity_poly.pdbx_strand_id
1 'polypeptide(L)'
;MKILRSIHTVNPALGGPIESVKQSSAALARRGHDVEIVSLDAPGDAWVSDAPVPVHALGPGRGSYGYTPEFAGWIAERRLNYDAVIVHGLWQYTGFGVWRALAGTNTPYFVFPHGMLDPWFKRAYPLKHLKKLLYWPWAEYRVLRDAAAVLFTSEEERRLARQSFPFYRSNEVVLSYGTAAPVDLEPARQAFLDSFPHLRGRRFFLFLGRLHEKKGCDLLIEAFAAVQNKTELPISLVLAGPPADADYLRRLQQMAAASGNSILFPGMLTGQLKWGALSAAEAFVLPSHQENFGIAVAEALACGTPVLISNKVNIWREIEADGAGYVENDDLPGTTSLLKRWIETPAAEQATMKQSASNCFTKRFEIERATDSLLAAIARR
;
A
#
# COMPACT_ATOMS: atom_id res chain seq x y z
N MET A 1 -0.14 9.40 24.69
CA MET A 1 -1.29 8.46 24.54
C MET A 1 -0.77 7.05 24.44
N LYS A 2 -1.54 6.09 24.96
CA LYS A 2 -1.28 4.66 24.76
C LYS A 2 -2.24 4.09 23.73
N ILE A 3 -1.70 3.56 22.62
CA ILE A 3 -2.46 3.14 21.44
C ILE A 3 -2.22 1.66 21.18
N LEU A 4 -3.29 0.87 21.09
CA LEU A 4 -3.24 -0.51 20.63
C LEU A 4 -3.61 -0.60 19.16
N ARG A 5 -2.77 -1.27 18.35
CA ARG A 5 -3.06 -1.57 16.95
C ARG A 5 -3.42 -3.04 16.78
N SER A 6 -4.57 -3.31 16.23
CA SER A 6 -5.07 -4.67 15.96
C SER A 6 -4.91 -5.00 14.48
N ILE A 7 -4.10 -6.00 14.17
CA ILE A 7 -3.85 -6.46 12.81
C ILE A 7 -3.79 -7.98 12.77
N HIS A 8 -4.14 -8.59 11.63
CA HIS A 8 -4.12 -10.05 11.48
C HIS A 8 -2.73 -10.65 11.66
N THR A 9 -1.73 -10.02 11.06
CA THR A 9 -0.32 -10.47 11.13
C THR A 9 0.63 -9.28 10.96
N VAL A 10 1.82 -9.39 11.51
CA VAL A 10 2.94 -8.45 11.30
C VAL A 10 4.01 -9.02 10.36
N ASN A 11 3.72 -10.13 9.66
CA ASN A 11 4.61 -10.74 8.68
C ASN A 11 4.83 -9.82 7.46
N PRO A 12 6.05 -9.33 7.21
CA PRO A 12 6.33 -8.37 6.14
C PRO A 12 6.10 -8.93 4.73
N ALA A 13 6.12 -10.26 4.56
CA ALA A 13 5.85 -10.88 3.26
C ALA A 13 4.42 -10.67 2.74
N LEU A 14 3.47 -10.27 3.60
CA LEU A 14 2.07 -10.07 3.23
C LEU A 14 1.72 -8.65 2.76
N GLY A 15 2.69 -7.72 2.77
CA GLY A 15 2.60 -6.50 1.96
C GLY A 15 2.41 -5.17 2.69
N GLY A 16 2.02 -4.17 1.90
CA GLY A 16 2.05 -2.75 2.23
C GLY A 16 1.35 -2.29 3.52
N PRO A 17 0.14 -2.76 3.88
CA PRO A 17 -0.51 -2.36 5.12
C PRO A 17 0.31 -2.68 6.38
N ILE A 18 1.02 -3.82 6.39
CA ILE A 18 1.86 -4.24 7.51
C ILE A 18 3.06 -3.32 7.67
N GLU A 19 3.75 -3.04 6.57
CA GLU A 19 4.88 -2.12 6.56
C GLU A 19 4.47 -0.73 7.04
N SER A 20 3.33 -0.23 6.57
CA SER A 20 2.79 1.06 6.98
C SER A 20 2.41 1.09 8.47
N VAL A 21 1.84 0.02 9.01
CA VAL A 21 1.58 -0.10 10.46
C VAL A 21 2.88 -0.04 11.24
N LYS A 22 3.91 -0.78 10.82
CA LYS A 22 5.23 -0.75 11.46
C LYS A 22 5.86 0.65 11.43
N GLN A 23 5.92 1.29 10.27
CA GLN A 23 6.49 2.63 10.12
C GLN A 23 5.75 3.69 10.92
N SER A 24 4.42 3.71 10.85
CA SER A 24 3.61 4.67 11.61
C SER A 24 3.61 4.40 13.12
N SER A 25 3.77 3.15 13.56
CA SER A 25 3.98 2.82 14.98
C SER A 25 5.32 3.35 15.48
N ALA A 26 6.38 3.16 14.70
CA ALA A 26 7.69 3.71 15.01
C ALA A 26 7.68 5.26 15.05
N ALA A 27 6.95 5.91 14.14
CA ALA A 27 6.82 7.36 14.14
C ALA A 27 6.09 7.88 15.38
N LEU A 28 4.99 7.24 15.77
CA LEU A 28 4.28 7.55 17.01
C LEU A 28 5.16 7.36 18.25
N ALA A 29 5.92 6.25 18.31
CA ALA A 29 6.83 5.95 19.44
C ALA A 29 7.94 7.02 19.57
N ARG A 30 8.53 7.47 18.44
CA ARG A 30 9.51 8.58 18.47
C ARG A 30 8.95 9.89 19.01
N ARG A 31 7.63 10.09 18.90
CA ARG A 31 6.92 11.26 19.45
C ARG A 31 6.47 11.09 20.90
N GLY A 32 6.92 10.04 21.58
CA GLY A 32 6.61 9.79 22.99
C GLY A 32 5.22 9.17 23.23
N HIS A 33 4.58 8.57 22.22
CA HIS A 33 3.38 7.79 22.41
C HIS A 33 3.74 6.33 22.69
N ASP A 34 3.01 5.70 23.61
CA ASP A 34 3.14 4.27 23.89
C ASP A 34 2.27 3.50 22.87
N VAL A 35 2.91 2.71 22.00
CA VAL A 35 2.24 1.99 20.92
C VAL A 35 2.53 0.51 21.04
N GLU A 36 1.48 -0.29 21.07
CA GLU A 36 1.54 -1.75 21.08
C GLU A 36 0.72 -2.31 19.89
N ILE A 37 1.12 -3.49 19.44
CA ILE A 37 0.40 -4.23 18.39
C ILE A 37 -0.17 -5.52 19.00
N VAL A 38 -1.41 -5.85 18.68
CA VAL A 38 -1.97 -7.19 18.92
C VAL A 38 -2.23 -7.87 17.59
N SER A 39 -1.74 -9.11 17.45
CA SER A 39 -1.84 -9.87 16.21
C SER A 39 -2.28 -11.32 16.45
N LEU A 40 -2.59 -12.01 15.34
CA LEU A 40 -2.94 -13.43 15.34
C LEU A 40 -1.78 -14.32 14.85
N ASP A 41 -0.56 -13.78 14.88
CA ASP A 41 0.67 -14.53 14.68
C ASP A 41 0.92 -15.49 15.86
N ALA A 42 1.71 -16.53 15.64
CA ALA A 42 2.19 -17.35 16.74
C ALA A 42 3.28 -16.59 17.53
N PRO A 43 3.34 -16.73 18.86
CA PRO A 43 4.34 -16.02 19.68
C PRO A 43 5.81 -16.29 19.28
N GLY A 44 6.08 -17.43 18.63
CA GLY A 44 7.41 -17.82 18.17
C GLY A 44 7.77 -17.40 16.75
N ASP A 45 6.88 -16.69 16.04
CA ASP A 45 7.17 -16.25 14.69
C ASP A 45 8.25 -15.16 14.69
N ALA A 46 9.28 -15.31 13.84
CA ALA A 46 10.44 -14.42 13.81
C ALA A 46 10.07 -12.94 13.58
N TRP A 47 9.07 -12.67 12.74
CA TRP A 47 8.63 -11.31 12.44
C TRP A 47 7.92 -10.59 13.61
N VAL A 48 7.57 -11.32 14.67
CA VAL A 48 6.99 -10.76 15.90
C VAL A 48 8.05 -10.00 16.68
N SER A 49 9.24 -10.60 16.84
CA SER A 49 10.39 -9.96 17.50
C SER A 49 11.01 -8.81 16.72
N ASP A 50 10.88 -8.83 15.39
CA ASP A 50 11.44 -7.80 14.48
C ASP A 50 10.58 -6.54 14.35
N ALA A 51 9.47 -6.48 15.07
CA ALA A 51 8.59 -5.31 15.03
C ALA A 51 9.21 -4.13 15.82
N PRO A 52 9.00 -2.87 15.38
CA PRO A 52 9.59 -1.68 16.00
C PRO A 52 8.94 -1.29 17.34
N VAL A 53 7.85 -1.94 17.72
CA VAL A 53 7.09 -1.75 18.96
C VAL A 53 6.64 -3.11 19.50
N PRO A 54 6.29 -3.23 20.80
CA PRO A 54 5.83 -4.49 21.38
C PRO A 54 4.66 -5.11 20.62
N VAL A 55 4.73 -6.42 20.35
CA VAL A 55 3.67 -7.20 19.69
C VAL A 55 3.14 -8.29 20.63
N HIS A 56 1.85 -8.27 20.87
CA HIS A 56 1.12 -9.31 21.57
C HIS A 56 0.58 -10.31 20.55
N ALA A 57 1.30 -11.37 20.29
CA ALA A 57 0.91 -12.44 19.39
C ALA A 57 -0.03 -13.41 20.11
N LEU A 58 -1.32 -13.39 19.77
CA LEU A 58 -2.39 -14.19 20.39
C LEU A 58 -2.85 -15.36 19.50
N GLY A 59 -2.01 -15.75 18.53
CA GLY A 59 -2.27 -16.84 17.61
C GLY A 59 -1.54 -18.14 17.95
N PRO A 60 -1.47 -19.08 17.01
CA PRO A 60 -1.96 -18.92 15.64
C PRO A 60 -3.49 -18.92 15.54
N GLY A 61 -4.03 -17.97 14.80
CA GLY A 61 -5.46 -17.90 14.52
C GLY A 61 -5.92 -19.04 13.59
N ARG A 62 -7.14 -19.58 13.79
CA ARG A 62 -7.69 -20.68 13.01
C ARG A 62 -8.19 -20.22 11.63
N GLY A 63 -7.70 -20.85 10.58
CA GLY A 63 -8.09 -20.57 9.20
C GLY A 63 -7.76 -19.16 8.71
N SER A 64 -8.24 -18.80 7.53
CA SER A 64 -8.02 -17.46 6.94
C SER A 64 -8.75 -16.32 7.68
N TYR A 65 -9.77 -16.63 8.48
CA TYR A 65 -10.45 -15.67 9.33
C TYR A 65 -9.64 -15.31 10.57
N GLY A 66 -8.78 -16.22 11.04
CA GLY A 66 -7.89 -16.01 12.16
C GLY A 66 -8.60 -16.06 13.52
N TYR A 67 -9.60 -16.92 13.69
CA TYR A 67 -10.30 -17.04 14.97
C TYR A 67 -9.36 -17.57 16.07
N THR A 68 -9.35 -16.89 17.21
CA THR A 68 -8.77 -17.37 18.47
C THR A 68 -9.68 -16.99 19.63
N PRO A 69 -9.95 -17.91 20.57
CA PRO A 69 -10.91 -17.64 21.66
C PRO A 69 -10.42 -16.58 22.65
N GLU A 70 -9.12 -16.42 22.78
CA GLU A 70 -8.48 -15.55 23.77
C GLU A 70 -8.51 -14.07 23.39
N PHE A 71 -8.54 -13.75 22.09
CA PHE A 71 -8.32 -12.42 21.57
C PHE A 71 -9.29 -11.36 22.12
N ALA A 72 -10.60 -11.63 22.09
CA ALA A 72 -11.59 -10.67 22.57
C ALA A 72 -11.51 -10.48 24.10
N GLY A 73 -11.29 -11.58 24.85
CA GLY A 73 -11.10 -11.55 26.31
C GLY A 73 -9.86 -10.74 26.69
N TRP A 74 -8.73 -10.98 26.01
CA TRP A 74 -7.47 -10.27 26.25
C TRP A 74 -7.63 -8.74 26.07
N ILE A 75 -8.35 -8.30 25.03
CA ILE A 75 -8.63 -6.88 24.79
C ILE A 75 -9.58 -6.33 25.87
N ALA A 76 -10.65 -7.05 26.19
CA ALA A 76 -11.64 -6.60 27.18
C ALA A 76 -11.01 -6.38 28.57
N GLU A 77 -10.11 -7.26 28.99
CA GLU A 77 -9.39 -7.14 30.26
C GLU A 77 -8.45 -5.92 30.31
N ARG A 78 -7.88 -5.55 29.17
CA ARG A 78 -6.85 -4.50 29.07
C ARG A 78 -7.35 -3.19 28.48
N ARG A 79 -8.64 -3.09 28.15
CA ARG A 79 -9.21 -1.94 27.43
C ARG A 79 -8.94 -0.59 28.10
N LEU A 80 -8.94 -0.54 29.44
CA LEU A 80 -8.70 0.69 30.19
C LEU A 80 -7.23 1.14 30.18
N ASN A 81 -6.31 0.31 29.71
CA ASN A 81 -4.91 0.66 29.55
C ASN A 81 -4.63 1.46 28.28
N TYR A 82 -5.62 1.58 27.37
CA TYR A 82 -5.44 2.21 26.08
C TYR A 82 -6.38 3.40 25.89
N ASP A 83 -5.83 4.49 25.37
CA ASP A 83 -6.58 5.67 24.99
C ASP A 83 -7.37 5.44 23.68
N ALA A 84 -6.87 4.56 22.83
CA ALA A 84 -7.50 4.18 21.55
C ALA A 84 -7.05 2.80 21.07
N VAL A 85 -7.95 2.10 20.36
CA VAL A 85 -7.65 0.87 19.62
C VAL A 85 -7.85 1.11 18.13
N ILE A 86 -6.87 0.72 17.29
CA ILE A 86 -6.93 0.91 15.83
C ILE A 86 -6.92 -0.45 15.15
N VAL A 87 -8.01 -0.77 14.48
CA VAL A 87 -8.18 -2.01 13.69
C VAL A 87 -7.66 -1.78 12.28
N HIS A 88 -6.83 -2.69 11.78
CA HIS A 88 -6.31 -2.69 10.42
C HIS A 88 -6.86 -3.86 9.61
N GLY A 89 -7.60 -3.53 8.55
CA GLY A 89 -8.23 -4.49 7.66
C GLY A 89 -9.64 -4.93 8.11
N LEU A 90 -10.32 -5.61 7.21
CA LEU A 90 -11.68 -6.14 7.38
C LEU A 90 -11.71 -7.64 7.08
N TRP A 91 -12.84 -8.29 7.38
CA TRP A 91 -13.11 -9.70 7.06
C TRP A 91 -12.25 -10.70 7.83
N GLN A 92 -11.64 -10.27 8.91
CA GLN A 92 -10.79 -11.07 9.81
C GLN A 92 -11.24 -10.89 11.26
N TYR A 93 -10.91 -11.85 12.11
CA TYR A 93 -11.39 -11.87 13.49
C TYR A 93 -10.90 -10.67 14.31
N THR A 94 -9.77 -10.07 13.94
CA THR A 94 -9.21 -8.88 14.61
C THR A 94 -10.22 -7.72 14.70
N GLY A 95 -10.96 -7.43 13.64
CA GLY A 95 -12.02 -6.41 13.66
C GLY A 95 -13.20 -6.80 14.55
N PHE A 96 -13.76 -7.98 14.31
CA PHE A 96 -14.92 -8.46 15.06
C PHE A 96 -14.59 -8.71 16.54
N GLY A 97 -13.39 -9.21 16.85
CA GLY A 97 -12.93 -9.43 18.23
C GLY A 97 -12.78 -8.13 19.00
N VAL A 98 -12.24 -7.07 18.38
CA VAL A 98 -12.17 -5.73 18.96
C VAL A 98 -13.59 -5.18 19.20
N TRP A 99 -14.48 -5.26 18.21
CA TRP A 99 -15.87 -4.85 18.39
C TRP A 99 -16.55 -5.58 19.55
N ARG A 100 -16.40 -6.89 19.66
CA ARG A 100 -16.96 -7.67 20.79
C ARG A 100 -16.45 -7.22 22.16
N ALA A 101 -15.17 -6.81 22.22
CA ALA A 101 -14.53 -6.40 23.46
C ALA A 101 -14.88 -4.96 23.86
N LEU A 102 -15.12 -4.07 22.88
CA LEU A 102 -15.20 -2.63 23.10
C LEU A 102 -16.55 -1.99 22.81
N ALA A 103 -17.45 -2.66 22.07
CA ALA A 103 -18.76 -2.11 21.77
C ALA A 103 -19.56 -1.78 23.05
N GLY A 104 -20.03 -0.54 23.17
CA GLY A 104 -20.73 -0.04 24.34
C GLY A 104 -19.83 0.30 25.54
N THR A 105 -18.51 0.29 25.39
CA THR A 105 -17.55 0.77 26.39
C THR A 105 -17.06 2.18 26.08
N ASN A 106 -16.35 2.81 27.03
CA ASN A 106 -15.74 4.13 26.84
C ASN A 106 -14.42 4.12 26.08
N THR A 107 -13.81 2.95 25.85
CA THR A 107 -12.57 2.84 25.09
C THR A 107 -12.87 2.87 23.59
N PRO A 108 -12.40 3.86 22.84
CA PRO A 108 -12.69 4.01 21.43
C PRO A 108 -11.92 3.03 20.56
N TYR A 109 -12.55 2.61 19.48
CA TYR A 109 -11.82 1.98 18.42
C TYR A 109 -12.07 2.64 17.07
N PHE A 110 -11.06 2.59 16.23
CA PHE A 110 -11.03 3.14 14.87
C PHE A 110 -10.73 2.02 13.89
N VAL A 111 -11.16 2.15 12.64
CA VAL A 111 -10.98 1.09 11.63
C VAL A 111 -10.37 1.66 10.35
N PHE A 112 -9.23 1.11 9.92
CA PHE A 112 -8.68 1.31 8.57
C PHE A 112 -9.12 0.15 7.66
N PRO A 113 -9.98 0.38 6.66
CA PRO A 113 -10.41 -0.66 5.72
C PRO A 113 -9.31 -1.12 4.76
N HIS A 114 -8.29 -0.30 4.50
CA HIS A 114 -7.21 -0.58 3.55
C HIS A 114 -7.69 -1.05 2.17
N GLY A 115 -8.72 -0.38 1.62
CA GLY A 115 -9.29 -0.69 0.32
C GLY A 115 -10.16 -1.94 0.27
N MET A 116 -10.40 -2.61 1.39
CA MET A 116 -11.19 -3.86 1.42
C MET A 116 -12.70 -3.66 1.18
N LEU A 117 -13.14 -2.39 1.10
CA LEU A 117 -14.49 -1.98 0.69
C LEU A 117 -14.55 -1.49 -0.76
N ASP A 118 -13.52 -1.76 -1.57
CA ASP A 118 -13.54 -1.37 -2.98
C ASP A 118 -14.53 -2.26 -3.77
N PRO A 119 -15.45 -1.68 -4.56
CA PRO A 119 -16.41 -2.43 -5.38
C PRO A 119 -15.77 -3.26 -6.50
N TRP A 120 -14.49 -3.04 -6.82
CA TRP A 120 -13.73 -3.89 -7.73
C TRP A 120 -13.79 -5.37 -7.32
N PHE A 121 -13.69 -5.66 -6.01
CA PHE A 121 -13.77 -7.03 -5.50
C PHE A 121 -15.10 -7.73 -5.77
N LYS A 122 -16.20 -6.96 -5.85
CA LYS A 122 -17.52 -7.48 -6.22
C LYS A 122 -17.54 -7.99 -7.66
N ARG A 123 -16.84 -7.31 -8.56
CA ARG A 123 -16.77 -7.68 -9.98
C ARG A 123 -15.76 -8.81 -10.21
N ALA A 124 -14.58 -8.71 -9.64
CA ALA A 124 -13.51 -9.68 -9.82
C ALA A 124 -13.78 -11.02 -9.12
N TYR A 125 -14.46 -11.01 -7.98
CA TYR A 125 -14.68 -12.21 -7.15
C TYR A 125 -16.13 -12.31 -6.64
N PRO A 126 -17.14 -12.51 -7.51
CA PRO A 126 -18.56 -12.43 -7.15
C PRO A 126 -18.97 -13.45 -6.07
N LEU A 127 -18.44 -14.69 -6.12
CA LEU A 127 -18.74 -15.71 -5.10
C LEU A 127 -18.17 -15.36 -3.73
N LYS A 128 -16.98 -14.77 -3.68
CA LYS A 128 -16.41 -14.28 -2.42
C LYS A 128 -17.22 -13.10 -1.88
N HIS A 129 -17.70 -12.24 -2.77
CA HIS A 129 -18.55 -11.11 -2.39
C HIS A 129 -19.90 -11.59 -1.81
N LEU A 130 -20.53 -12.62 -2.38
CA LEU A 130 -21.74 -13.21 -1.86
C LEU A 130 -21.55 -13.73 -0.42
N LYS A 131 -20.45 -14.43 -0.15
CA LYS A 131 -20.11 -14.86 1.23
C LYS A 131 -19.95 -13.66 2.16
N LYS A 132 -19.32 -12.58 1.71
CA LYS A 132 -19.16 -11.34 2.47
C LYS A 132 -20.51 -10.66 2.73
N LEU A 133 -21.46 -10.69 1.78
CA LEU A 133 -22.83 -10.17 1.98
C LEU A 133 -23.59 -10.90 3.08
N LEU A 134 -23.42 -12.22 3.20
CA LEU A 134 -24.02 -13.00 4.30
C LEU A 134 -23.41 -12.67 5.66
N TYR A 135 -22.10 -12.39 5.68
CA TYR A 135 -21.36 -12.04 6.90
C TYR A 135 -21.56 -10.57 7.31
N TRP A 136 -21.84 -9.69 6.36
CA TRP A 136 -21.93 -8.25 6.52
C TRP A 136 -22.84 -7.79 7.70
N PRO A 137 -24.13 -8.16 7.79
CA PRO A 137 -25.02 -7.62 8.82
C PRO A 137 -24.66 -8.10 10.23
N TRP A 138 -24.00 -9.24 10.34
CA TRP A 138 -23.69 -9.85 11.63
C TRP A 138 -22.39 -9.36 12.24
N ALA A 139 -21.43 -9.00 11.42
CA ALA A 139 -20.08 -8.65 11.88
C ALA A 139 -19.60 -7.31 11.31
N GLU A 140 -19.15 -7.25 10.06
CA GLU A 140 -18.43 -6.08 9.55
C GLU A 140 -19.25 -4.79 9.57
N TYR A 141 -20.57 -4.86 9.29
CA TYR A 141 -21.44 -3.69 9.42
C TYR A 141 -21.43 -3.14 10.85
N ARG A 142 -21.46 -4.00 11.85
CA ARG A 142 -21.44 -3.59 13.27
C ARG A 142 -20.07 -3.01 13.64
N VAL A 143 -19.00 -3.66 13.20
CA VAL A 143 -17.61 -3.17 13.41
C VAL A 143 -17.47 -1.75 12.88
N LEU A 144 -17.97 -1.47 11.67
CA LEU A 144 -17.84 -0.15 11.05
C LEU A 144 -18.84 0.89 11.63
N ARG A 145 -20.07 0.47 11.94
CA ARG A 145 -21.11 1.35 12.48
C ARG A 145 -20.76 1.88 13.85
N ASP A 146 -20.22 1.00 14.71
CA ASP A 146 -19.98 1.30 16.13
C ASP A 146 -18.56 1.83 16.38
N ALA A 147 -17.72 1.90 15.33
CA ALA A 147 -16.41 2.53 15.40
C ALA A 147 -16.52 4.02 15.69
N ALA A 148 -15.58 4.56 16.48
CA ALA A 148 -15.46 6.01 16.71
C ALA A 148 -15.26 6.74 15.38
N ALA A 149 -14.45 6.18 14.46
CA ALA A 149 -14.40 6.56 13.06
C ALA A 149 -13.86 5.41 12.20
N VAL A 150 -14.28 5.40 10.92
CA VAL A 150 -13.65 4.64 9.85
C VAL A 150 -12.69 5.55 9.12
N LEU A 151 -11.42 5.15 9.09
CA LEU A 151 -10.29 5.97 8.65
C LEU A 151 -9.89 5.58 7.22
N PHE A 152 -10.12 6.48 6.28
CA PHE A 152 -9.78 6.29 4.87
C PHE A 152 -8.46 6.97 4.54
N THR A 153 -7.67 6.35 3.67
CA THR A 153 -6.36 6.85 3.25
C THR A 153 -6.43 7.84 2.08
N SER A 154 -7.60 7.96 1.44
CA SER A 154 -7.89 8.91 0.38
C SER A 154 -9.40 9.17 0.24
N GLU A 155 -9.76 10.30 -0.37
CA GLU A 155 -11.16 10.61 -0.71
C GLU A 155 -11.76 9.58 -1.68
N GLU A 156 -10.95 9.05 -2.59
CA GLU A 156 -11.38 8.02 -3.52
C GLU A 156 -11.72 6.71 -2.81
N GLU A 157 -10.90 6.26 -1.86
CA GLU A 157 -11.21 5.09 -1.02
C GLU A 157 -12.55 5.26 -0.32
N ARG A 158 -12.78 6.43 0.31
CA ARG A 158 -14.05 6.76 0.98
C ARG A 158 -15.23 6.70 0.02
N ARG A 159 -15.11 7.31 -1.15
CA ARG A 159 -16.15 7.34 -2.18
C ARG A 159 -16.50 5.94 -2.69
N LEU A 160 -15.50 5.10 -2.92
CA LEU A 160 -15.67 3.73 -3.38
C LEU A 160 -16.28 2.83 -2.30
N ALA A 161 -15.88 2.99 -1.04
CA ALA A 161 -16.39 2.19 0.08
C ALA A 161 -17.92 2.26 0.20
N ARG A 162 -18.51 3.43 -0.05
CA ARG A 162 -19.98 3.65 -0.02
C ARG A 162 -20.76 2.85 -1.07
N GLN A 163 -20.08 2.31 -2.10
CA GLN A 163 -20.68 1.56 -3.21
C GLN A 163 -20.60 0.05 -3.03
N SER A 164 -19.93 -0.43 -1.99
CA SER A 164 -19.55 -1.82 -1.86
C SER A 164 -20.64 -2.70 -1.23
N PHE A 165 -21.23 -2.24 -0.15
CA PHE A 165 -22.21 -3.03 0.62
C PHE A 165 -23.49 -2.23 0.91
N PRO A 166 -24.66 -2.93 0.98
CA PRO A 166 -25.92 -2.26 1.28
C PRO A 166 -25.94 -1.72 2.71
N PHE A 167 -26.69 -0.63 2.90
CA PHE A 167 -26.88 0.02 4.22
C PHE A 167 -25.58 0.45 4.90
N TYR A 168 -24.47 0.59 4.16
CA TYR A 168 -23.21 1.08 4.70
C TYR A 168 -23.43 2.43 5.39
N ARG A 169 -23.06 2.51 6.67
CA ARG A 169 -23.13 3.71 7.48
C ARG A 169 -22.02 3.69 8.52
N SER A 170 -21.23 4.73 8.57
CA SER A 170 -20.15 4.90 9.53
C SER A 170 -19.81 6.39 9.72
N ASN A 171 -19.09 6.70 10.78
CA ASN A 171 -18.44 8.00 10.94
C ASN A 171 -17.13 7.97 10.12
N GLU A 172 -17.10 8.66 8.99
CA GLU A 172 -16.01 8.61 8.01
C GLU A 172 -15.03 9.76 8.21
N VAL A 173 -13.74 9.44 8.29
CA VAL A 173 -12.66 10.43 8.33
C VAL A 173 -11.62 10.06 7.30
N VAL A 174 -11.25 11.01 6.45
CA VAL A 174 -10.10 10.86 5.54
C VAL A 174 -8.87 11.44 6.22
N LEU A 175 -7.81 10.64 6.27
CA LEU A 175 -6.54 10.99 6.89
C LEU A 175 -5.44 11.08 5.85
N SER A 176 -4.46 11.93 6.10
CA SER A 176 -3.16 11.78 5.44
C SER A 176 -2.59 10.40 5.77
N TYR A 177 -2.10 9.70 4.75
CA TYR A 177 -1.45 8.41 4.89
C TYR A 177 -0.13 8.46 4.14
N GLY A 178 0.90 7.76 4.62
CA GLY A 178 2.20 7.96 4.02
C GLY A 178 3.25 6.97 4.47
N THR A 179 4.48 7.28 4.10
CA THR A 179 5.69 6.49 4.36
C THR A 179 6.83 7.40 4.84
N ALA A 180 7.84 6.80 5.45
CA ALA A 180 9.05 7.52 5.81
C ALA A 180 9.87 7.85 4.55
N ALA A 181 10.47 9.04 4.54
CA ALA A 181 11.46 9.38 3.52
C ALA A 181 12.75 8.57 3.70
N PRO A 182 13.46 8.21 2.63
CA PRO A 182 14.80 7.64 2.75
C PRO A 182 15.78 8.69 3.31
N VAL A 183 16.78 8.21 4.06
CA VAL A 183 17.74 9.11 4.72
C VAL A 183 18.83 9.57 3.75
N ASP A 184 19.34 8.66 2.91
CA ASP A 184 20.40 8.94 1.95
C ASP A 184 20.18 8.13 0.68
N LEU A 185 19.97 8.82 -0.44
CA LEU A 185 19.64 8.19 -1.71
C LEU A 185 20.88 7.84 -2.54
N GLU A 186 21.98 8.58 -2.42
CA GLU A 186 23.13 8.35 -3.31
C GLU A 186 23.86 7.02 -3.04
N PRO A 187 24.16 6.63 -1.78
CA PRO A 187 24.71 5.31 -1.50
C PRO A 187 23.75 4.18 -1.90
N ALA A 188 22.44 4.38 -1.70
CA ALA A 188 21.43 3.39 -2.11
C ALA A 188 21.40 3.22 -3.63
N ARG A 189 21.44 4.33 -4.38
CA ARG A 189 21.51 4.35 -5.85
C ARG A 189 22.74 3.62 -6.36
N GLN A 190 23.91 3.91 -5.76
CA GLN A 190 25.17 3.25 -6.15
C GLN A 190 25.08 1.74 -5.87
N ALA A 191 24.61 1.32 -4.70
CA ALA A 191 24.46 -0.08 -4.33
C ALA A 191 23.54 -0.85 -5.30
N PHE A 192 22.44 -0.22 -5.76
CA PHE A 192 21.55 -0.80 -6.76
C PHE A 192 22.26 -0.93 -8.11
N LEU A 193 22.94 0.11 -8.59
CA LEU A 193 23.65 0.07 -9.88
C LEU A 193 24.87 -0.87 -9.86
N ASP A 194 25.49 -1.09 -8.70
CA ASP A 194 26.54 -2.10 -8.53
C ASP A 194 25.99 -3.53 -8.61
N SER A 195 24.80 -3.74 -8.05
CA SER A 195 24.10 -5.03 -8.13
C SER A 195 23.55 -5.33 -9.54
N PHE A 196 23.25 -4.28 -10.32
CA PHE A 196 22.72 -4.37 -11.68
C PHE A 196 23.53 -3.53 -12.68
N PRO A 197 24.81 -3.90 -12.96
CA PRO A 197 25.74 -3.06 -13.74
C PRO A 197 25.28 -2.73 -15.16
N HIS A 198 24.46 -3.59 -15.77
CA HIS A 198 23.89 -3.38 -17.10
C HIS A 198 22.88 -2.22 -17.17
N LEU A 199 22.40 -1.70 -16.02
CA LEU A 199 21.55 -0.51 -15.93
C LEU A 199 22.37 0.79 -15.78
N ARG A 200 23.66 0.72 -15.58
CA ARG A 200 24.52 1.93 -15.49
C ARG A 200 24.49 2.72 -16.79
N GLY A 201 24.18 4.01 -16.67
CA GLY A 201 24.08 4.90 -17.83
C GLY A 201 22.88 4.65 -18.75
N ARG A 202 21.97 3.75 -18.37
CA ARG A 202 20.73 3.48 -19.11
C ARG A 202 19.54 4.11 -18.42
N ARG A 203 18.60 4.59 -19.21
CA ARG A 203 17.27 4.99 -18.77
C ARG A 203 16.45 3.75 -18.48
N PHE A 204 15.65 3.74 -17.42
CA PHE A 204 14.71 2.64 -17.18
C PHE A 204 13.45 3.09 -16.45
N PHE A 205 12.34 2.44 -16.77
CA PHE A 205 11.11 2.48 -16.00
C PHE A 205 11.16 1.42 -14.89
N LEU A 206 10.59 1.76 -13.73
CA LEU A 206 10.53 0.85 -12.60
C LEU A 206 9.07 0.55 -12.25
N PHE A 207 8.73 -0.72 -12.19
CA PHE A 207 7.60 -1.25 -11.43
C PHE A 207 8.13 -1.88 -10.14
N LEU A 208 7.50 -1.59 -9.01
CA LEU A 208 7.85 -2.20 -7.74
C LEU A 208 6.59 -2.59 -6.97
N GLY A 209 6.41 -3.90 -6.74
CA GLY A 209 5.26 -4.45 -6.07
C GLY A 209 5.09 -5.94 -6.35
N ARG A 210 4.09 -6.57 -5.73
CA ARG A 210 3.79 -7.98 -6.03
C ARG A 210 3.46 -8.14 -7.52
N LEU A 211 4.12 -9.05 -8.20
CA LEU A 211 3.78 -9.40 -9.58
C LEU A 211 2.47 -10.21 -9.58
N HIS A 212 1.37 -9.52 -9.83
CA HIS A 212 0.01 -10.04 -9.79
C HIS A 212 -0.83 -9.39 -10.89
N GLU A 213 -1.78 -10.10 -11.50
CA GLU A 213 -2.66 -9.60 -12.56
C GLU A 213 -3.33 -8.26 -12.19
N LYS A 214 -3.78 -8.13 -10.94
CA LYS A 214 -4.36 -6.89 -10.41
C LYS A 214 -3.46 -5.66 -10.59
N LYS A 215 -2.14 -5.86 -10.70
CA LYS A 215 -1.15 -4.78 -10.81
C LYS A 215 -0.83 -4.36 -12.24
N GLY A 216 -1.40 -5.07 -13.24
CA GLY A 216 -1.23 -4.76 -14.65
C GLY A 216 0.21 -4.96 -15.15
N CYS A 217 0.94 -5.96 -14.60
CA CYS A 217 2.31 -6.25 -15.04
C CYS A 217 2.35 -6.70 -16.50
N ASP A 218 1.35 -7.46 -16.95
CA ASP A 218 1.16 -7.89 -18.32
C ASP A 218 0.86 -6.70 -19.25
N LEU A 219 -0.04 -5.79 -18.87
CA LEU A 219 -0.27 -4.54 -19.60
C LEU A 219 1.02 -3.72 -19.75
N LEU A 220 1.82 -3.64 -18.68
CA LEU A 220 3.05 -2.87 -18.70
C LEU A 220 4.08 -3.45 -19.67
N ILE A 221 4.24 -4.78 -19.71
CA ILE A 221 5.14 -5.45 -20.64
C ILE A 221 4.70 -5.22 -22.08
N GLU A 222 3.40 -5.38 -22.37
CA GLU A 222 2.84 -5.20 -23.70
C GLU A 222 2.95 -3.74 -24.17
N ALA A 223 2.60 -2.78 -23.32
CA ALA A 223 2.74 -1.35 -23.60
C ALA A 223 4.21 -0.95 -23.82
N PHE A 224 5.13 -1.49 -23.01
CA PHE A 224 6.55 -1.23 -23.14
C PHE A 224 7.10 -1.74 -24.47
N ALA A 225 6.75 -2.97 -24.88
CA ALA A 225 7.14 -3.52 -26.17
C ALA A 225 6.63 -2.67 -27.33
N ALA A 226 5.38 -2.20 -27.27
CA ALA A 226 4.78 -1.35 -28.30
C ALA A 226 5.47 0.03 -28.44
N VAL A 227 6.00 0.57 -27.33
CA VAL A 227 6.71 1.85 -27.33
C VAL A 227 8.18 1.67 -27.74
N GLN A 228 8.85 0.63 -27.26
CA GLN A 228 10.24 0.34 -27.56
C GLN A 228 10.51 0.18 -29.06
N ASN A 229 9.61 -0.50 -29.76
CA ASN A 229 9.71 -0.72 -31.21
C ASN A 229 9.64 0.59 -32.04
N LYS A 230 9.22 1.71 -31.42
CA LYS A 230 9.05 3.02 -32.08
C LYS A 230 10.09 4.05 -31.64
N THR A 231 10.96 3.72 -30.69
CA THR A 231 11.96 4.65 -30.14
C THR A 231 13.37 4.13 -30.39
N GLU A 232 14.25 4.98 -30.88
CA GLU A 232 15.68 4.66 -31.03
C GLU A 232 16.45 4.71 -29.69
N LEU A 233 15.80 5.17 -28.61
CA LEU A 233 16.42 5.34 -27.31
C LEU A 233 16.48 4.02 -26.54
N PRO A 234 17.67 3.59 -26.06
CA PRO A 234 17.81 2.39 -25.25
C PRO A 234 17.22 2.64 -23.85
N ILE A 235 15.96 2.27 -23.68
CA ILE A 235 15.26 2.30 -22.39
C ILE A 235 14.99 0.87 -21.93
N SER A 236 15.09 0.63 -20.63
CA SER A 236 14.82 -0.68 -20.01
C SER A 236 13.55 -0.62 -19.14
N LEU A 237 12.99 -1.79 -18.84
CA LEU A 237 11.90 -1.95 -17.87
C LEU A 237 12.37 -2.89 -16.76
N VAL A 238 12.23 -2.45 -15.51
CA VAL A 238 12.54 -3.24 -14.32
C VAL A 238 11.25 -3.59 -13.60
N LEU A 239 10.91 -4.88 -13.50
CA LEU A 239 9.75 -5.41 -12.79
C LEU A 239 10.21 -6.07 -11.49
N ALA A 240 10.20 -5.31 -10.41
CA ALA A 240 10.70 -5.72 -9.11
C ALA A 240 9.59 -6.15 -8.17
N GLY A 241 9.74 -7.32 -7.55
CA GLY A 241 8.85 -7.82 -6.51
C GLY A 241 8.63 -9.33 -6.53
N PRO A 242 8.04 -9.87 -5.48
CA PRO A 242 7.72 -11.29 -5.42
C PRO A 242 6.55 -11.62 -6.35
N PRO A 243 6.57 -12.77 -7.04
CA PRO A 243 5.43 -13.22 -7.83
C PRO A 243 4.28 -13.66 -6.92
N ALA A 244 3.05 -13.47 -7.37
CA ALA A 244 1.87 -13.99 -6.72
C ALA A 244 1.82 -15.53 -6.79
N ASP A 245 2.22 -16.06 -7.94
CA ASP A 245 2.42 -17.47 -8.21
C ASP A 245 3.46 -17.69 -9.33
N ALA A 246 3.97 -18.90 -9.44
CA ALA A 246 5.01 -19.25 -10.40
C ALA A 246 4.53 -19.24 -11.86
N ASP A 247 3.25 -19.53 -12.10
CA ASP A 247 2.68 -19.61 -13.45
C ASP A 247 2.53 -18.20 -14.03
N TYR A 248 2.08 -17.24 -13.22
CA TYR A 248 2.01 -15.85 -13.63
C TYR A 248 3.41 -15.30 -13.95
N LEU A 249 4.41 -15.58 -13.12
CA LEU A 249 5.78 -15.16 -13.40
C LEU A 249 6.30 -15.72 -14.73
N ARG A 250 6.07 -17.04 -14.99
CA ARG A 250 6.49 -17.65 -16.26
C ARG A 250 5.82 -16.98 -17.46
N ARG A 251 4.52 -16.66 -17.35
CA ARG A 251 3.79 -15.93 -18.39
C ARG A 251 4.41 -14.57 -18.66
N LEU A 252 4.72 -13.79 -17.62
CA LEU A 252 5.36 -12.48 -17.76
C LEU A 252 6.75 -12.58 -18.39
N GLN A 253 7.56 -13.58 -18.02
CA GLN A 253 8.87 -13.82 -18.60
C GLN A 253 8.79 -14.22 -20.07
N GLN A 254 7.81 -15.04 -20.46
CA GLN A 254 7.55 -15.38 -21.86
C GLN A 254 7.16 -14.15 -22.69
N MET A 255 6.29 -13.29 -22.17
CA MET A 255 5.93 -12.02 -22.82
C MET A 255 7.17 -11.12 -22.97
N ALA A 256 7.99 -11.03 -21.93
CA ALA A 256 9.20 -10.21 -21.92
C ALA A 256 10.29 -10.70 -22.90
N ALA A 257 10.38 -12.02 -23.15
CA ALA A 257 11.36 -12.59 -24.07
C ALA A 257 11.24 -12.05 -25.50
N ALA A 258 10.04 -11.68 -25.93
CA ALA A 258 9.81 -11.05 -27.23
C ALA A 258 10.41 -9.61 -27.34
N SER A 259 10.73 -8.98 -26.22
CA SER A 259 11.31 -7.62 -26.13
C SER A 259 12.85 -7.63 -25.98
N GLY A 260 13.50 -8.79 -26.21
CA GLY A 260 14.95 -8.94 -26.03
C GLY A 260 15.37 -8.82 -24.55
N ASN A 261 16.57 -8.31 -24.31
CA ASN A 261 17.14 -8.17 -22.95
C ASN A 261 16.79 -6.84 -22.25
N SER A 262 15.75 -6.15 -22.68
CA SER A 262 15.38 -4.82 -22.15
C SER A 262 14.46 -4.87 -20.93
N ILE A 263 13.95 -6.06 -20.58
CA ILE A 263 13.08 -6.26 -19.41
C ILE A 263 13.79 -7.11 -18.36
N LEU A 264 13.90 -6.59 -17.15
CA LEU A 264 14.59 -7.23 -16.03
C LEU A 264 13.62 -7.59 -14.91
N PHE A 265 13.80 -8.79 -14.33
CA PHE A 265 13.10 -9.28 -13.15
C PHE A 265 14.09 -9.52 -12.01
N PRO A 266 14.42 -8.50 -11.19
CA PRO A 266 15.41 -8.64 -10.12
C PRO A 266 14.90 -9.40 -8.89
N GLY A 267 13.63 -9.80 -8.88
CA GLY A 267 12.98 -10.35 -7.68
C GLY A 267 12.60 -9.26 -6.67
N MET A 268 12.51 -9.62 -5.40
CA MET A 268 12.14 -8.69 -4.33
C MET A 268 13.31 -7.77 -3.98
N LEU A 269 13.11 -6.47 -4.09
CA LEU A 269 14.06 -5.45 -3.64
C LEU A 269 13.65 -4.93 -2.25
N THR A 270 14.62 -4.89 -1.32
CA THR A 270 14.43 -4.41 0.05
C THR A 270 15.55 -3.45 0.46
N GLY A 271 15.35 -2.70 1.55
CA GLY A 271 16.37 -1.83 2.11
C GLY A 271 16.98 -0.87 1.09
N GLN A 272 18.30 -0.80 1.04
CA GLN A 272 19.03 0.10 0.14
C GLN A 272 18.77 -0.20 -1.34
N LEU A 273 18.63 -1.47 -1.73
CA LEU A 273 18.36 -1.82 -3.14
C LEU A 273 17.01 -1.30 -3.61
N LYS A 274 15.99 -1.31 -2.74
CA LYS A 274 14.66 -0.73 -3.04
C LYS A 274 14.76 0.78 -3.27
N TRP A 275 15.36 1.51 -2.35
CA TRP A 275 15.52 2.96 -2.45
C TRP A 275 16.43 3.35 -3.61
N GLY A 276 17.47 2.56 -3.85
CA GLY A 276 18.36 2.74 -4.99
C GLY A 276 17.66 2.58 -6.33
N ALA A 277 16.81 1.55 -6.48
CA ALA A 277 16.01 1.34 -7.68
C ALA A 277 15.06 2.52 -7.93
N LEU A 278 14.35 2.97 -6.89
CA LEU A 278 13.41 4.09 -6.96
C LEU A 278 14.12 5.39 -7.35
N SER A 279 15.27 5.70 -6.74
CA SER A 279 16.02 6.94 -7.04
C SER A 279 16.76 6.92 -8.38
N ALA A 280 17.11 5.73 -8.89
CA ALA A 280 17.78 5.57 -10.17
C ALA A 280 16.82 5.52 -11.36
N ALA A 281 15.55 5.18 -11.11
CA ALA A 281 14.54 5.09 -12.14
C ALA A 281 14.22 6.45 -12.76
N GLU A 282 13.92 6.44 -14.03
CA GLU A 282 13.46 7.63 -14.74
C GLU A 282 12.04 8.02 -14.37
N ALA A 283 11.18 7.02 -14.28
CA ALA A 283 9.83 7.12 -13.74
C ALA A 283 9.40 5.78 -13.14
N PHE A 284 8.53 5.85 -12.16
CA PHE A 284 7.85 4.71 -11.55
C PHE A 284 6.54 4.43 -12.28
N VAL A 285 6.26 3.18 -12.66
CA VAL A 285 5.06 2.84 -13.45
C VAL A 285 4.17 1.85 -12.71
N LEU A 286 2.87 2.17 -12.55
CA LEU A 286 1.90 1.30 -11.88
C LEU A 286 0.53 1.35 -12.58
N PRO A 287 0.30 0.56 -13.64
CA PRO A 287 -0.98 0.50 -14.37
C PRO A 287 -1.98 -0.45 -13.68
N SER A 288 -2.10 -0.36 -12.39
CA SER A 288 -2.91 -1.25 -11.55
C SER A 288 -4.39 -1.17 -11.89
N HIS A 289 -5.09 -2.32 -11.94
CA HIS A 289 -6.55 -2.39 -12.04
C HIS A 289 -7.25 -2.04 -10.72
N GLN A 290 -6.54 -2.11 -9.62
CA GLN A 290 -7.00 -1.64 -8.32
C GLN A 290 -5.80 -1.50 -7.36
N GLU A 291 -5.64 -0.32 -6.78
CA GLU A 291 -4.67 -0.04 -5.74
C GLU A 291 -5.28 0.94 -4.73
N ASN A 292 -5.24 0.61 -3.45
CA ASN A 292 -5.83 1.48 -2.45
C ASN A 292 -5.04 2.76 -2.24
N PHE A 293 -3.81 2.64 -1.77
CA PHE A 293 -2.94 3.80 -1.55
C PHE A 293 -1.74 3.77 -2.50
N GLY A 294 -1.14 2.58 -2.68
CA GLY A 294 0.08 2.46 -3.48
C GLY A 294 1.30 2.99 -2.74
N ILE A 295 1.69 2.32 -1.66
CA ILE A 295 2.84 2.76 -0.85
C ILE A 295 4.10 2.96 -1.71
N ALA A 296 4.32 2.12 -2.73
CA ALA A 296 5.43 2.26 -3.65
C ALA A 296 5.36 3.53 -4.52
N VAL A 297 4.15 4.06 -4.77
CA VAL A 297 3.96 5.37 -5.43
C VAL A 297 4.46 6.48 -4.51
N ALA A 298 4.08 6.46 -3.23
CA ALA A 298 4.56 7.43 -2.26
C ALA A 298 6.08 7.32 -2.03
N GLU A 299 6.64 6.10 -2.04
CA GLU A 299 8.08 5.85 -1.96
C GLU A 299 8.83 6.39 -3.18
N ALA A 300 8.28 6.25 -4.38
CA ALA A 300 8.84 6.84 -5.60
C ALA A 300 8.87 8.38 -5.51
N LEU A 301 7.76 8.98 -5.08
CA LEU A 301 7.68 10.43 -4.87
C LEU A 301 8.67 10.92 -3.82
N ALA A 302 8.91 10.14 -2.75
CA ALA A 302 9.92 10.45 -1.73
C ALA A 302 11.34 10.49 -2.29
N CYS A 303 11.60 9.76 -3.37
CA CYS A 303 12.86 9.78 -4.11
C CYS A 303 12.91 10.88 -5.19
N GLY A 304 11.87 11.69 -5.34
CA GLY A 304 11.76 12.65 -6.44
C GLY A 304 11.51 11.99 -7.80
N THR A 305 11.06 10.75 -7.82
CA THR A 305 10.79 9.99 -9.04
C THR A 305 9.35 10.19 -9.47
N PRO A 306 9.09 10.75 -10.67
CA PRO A 306 7.74 10.93 -11.20
C PRO A 306 7.02 9.60 -11.39
N VAL A 307 5.70 9.63 -11.27
CA VAL A 307 4.88 8.42 -11.30
C VAL A 307 3.93 8.40 -12.48
N LEU A 308 3.87 7.25 -13.17
CA LEU A 308 3.00 6.98 -14.30
C LEU A 308 1.99 5.93 -13.86
N ILE A 309 0.78 6.34 -13.51
CA ILE A 309 -0.18 5.47 -12.81
C ILE A 309 -1.53 5.40 -13.51
N SER A 310 -2.27 4.34 -13.23
CA SER A 310 -3.66 4.28 -13.66
C SER A 310 -4.58 5.09 -12.74
N ASN A 311 -5.74 5.48 -13.25
CA ASN A 311 -6.82 6.11 -12.47
C ASN A 311 -7.54 5.14 -11.50
N LYS A 312 -6.97 3.94 -11.30
CA LYS A 312 -7.39 2.95 -10.30
C LYS A 312 -6.45 2.88 -9.10
N VAL A 313 -5.42 3.70 -9.08
CA VAL A 313 -4.62 3.98 -7.89
C VAL A 313 -5.30 5.13 -7.14
N ASN A 314 -5.89 4.90 -5.97
CA ASN A 314 -6.84 5.82 -5.34
C ASN A 314 -6.26 7.21 -4.94
N ILE A 315 -4.95 7.41 -5.06
CA ILE A 315 -4.28 8.71 -4.87
C ILE A 315 -3.98 9.44 -6.20
N TRP A 316 -4.56 8.99 -7.30
CA TRP A 316 -4.28 9.54 -8.62
C TRP A 316 -4.62 11.05 -8.75
N ARG A 317 -5.69 11.51 -8.07
CA ARG A 317 -6.09 12.93 -8.12
C ARG A 317 -5.05 13.83 -7.48
N GLU A 318 -4.44 13.38 -6.39
CA GLU A 318 -3.37 14.06 -5.69
C GLU A 318 -2.12 14.18 -6.56
N ILE A 319 -1.78 13.11 -7.30
CA ILE A 319 -0.67 13.08 -8.24
C ILE A 319 -0.89 14.08 -9.39
N GLU A 320 -2.07 14.04 -10.00
CA GLU A 320 -2.44 14.92 -11.10
C GLU A 320 -2.47 16.40 -10.65
N ALA A 321 -3.12 16.67 -9.52
CA ALA A 321 -3.25 18.03 -8.98
C ALA A 321 -1.90 18.69 -8.61
N ASP A 322 -0.91 17.90 -8.19
CA ASP A 322 0.41 18.41 -7.84
C ASP A 322 1.43 18.31 -9.00
N GLY A 323 1.01 17.80 -10.18
CA GLY A 323 1.88 17.64 -11.35
C GLY A 323 3.05 16.69 -11.12
N ALA A 324 2.84 15.64 -10.30
CA ALA A 324 3.90 14.72 -9.87
C ALA A 324 4.05 13.50 -10.80
N GLY A 325 3.30 13.45 -11.89
CA GLY A 325 3.29 12.34 -12.84
C GLY A 325 2.14 12.42 -13.83
N TYR A 326 1.92 11.34 -14.54
CA TYR A 326 0.81 11.17 -15.49
C TYR A 326 -0.18 10.12 -15.02
N VAL A 327 -1.45 10.34 -15.37
CA VAL A 327 -2.56 9.44 -15.02
C VAL A 327 -3.34 9.09 -16.28
N GLU A 328 -3.64 7.80 -16.48
CA GLU A 328 -4.42 7.30 -17.60
C GLU A 328 -5.34 6.14 -17.14
N ASN A 329 -6.10 5.56 -18.07
CA ASN A 329 -6.91 4.38 -17.78
C ASN A 329 -6.05 3.12 -17.54
N ASP A 330 -6.62 2.14 -16.86
CA ASP A 330 -6.02 0.84 -16.54
C ASP A 330 -6.15 -0.18 -17.69
N ASP A 331 -5.90 0.27 -18.92
CA ASP A 331 -5.96 -0.53 -20.15
C ASP A 331 -4.67 -0.37 -20.98
N LEU A 332 -4.54 -1.16 -22.04
CA LEU A 332 -3.36 -1.12 -22.89
C LEU A 332 -3.14 0.24 -23.57
N PRO A 333 -4.18 0.90 -24.16
CA PRO A 333 -4.02 2.25 -24.69
C PRO A 333 -3.56 3.26 -23.65
N GLY A 334 -4.15 3.26 -22.45
CA GLY A 334 -3.79 4.17 -21.36
C GLY A 334 -2.36 3.92 -20.88
N THR A 335 -1.97 2.66 -20.66
CA THR A 335 -0.60 2.31 -20.24
C THR A 335 0.42 2.70 -21.32
N THR A 336 0.11 2.49 -22.58
CA THR A 336 0.97 2.92 -23.71
C THR A 336 1.08 4.44 -23.77
N SER A 337 -0.03 5.16 -23.55
CA SER A 337 -0.03 6.62 -23.47
C SER A 337 0.87 7.16 -22.36
N LEU A 338 0.83 6.57 -21.17
CA LEU A 338 1.72 6.94 -20.05
C LEU A 338 3.19 6.90 -20.45
N LEU A 339 3.63 5.77 -21.01
CA LEU A 339 5.04 5.57 -21.39
C LEU A 339 5.44 6.51 -22.54
N LYS A 340 4.58 6.65 -23.54
CA LYS A 340 4.84 7.50 -24.72
C LYS A 340 4.93 8.97 -24.30
N ARG A 341 3.96 9.49 -23.54
CA ARG A 341 3.97 10.87 -23.04
C ARG A 341 5.25 11.17 -22.28
N TRP A 342 5.66 10.26 -21.40
CA TRP A 342 6.90 10.45 -20.65
C TRP A 342 8.13 10.54 -21.55
N ILE A 343 8.27 9.65 -22.53
CA ILE A 343 9.40 9.64 -23.46
C ILE A 343 9.42 10.92 -24.31
N GLU A 344 8.26 11.42 -24.71
CA GLU A 344 8.11 12.64 -25.51
C GLU A 344 8.20 13.94 -24.68
N THR A 345 8.15 13.84 -23.35
CA THR A 345 8.23 15.01 -22.46
C THR A 345 9.64 15.62 -22.51
N PRO A 346 9.78 16.92 -22.77
CA PRO A 346 11.06 17.60 -22.79
C PRO A 346 11.81 17.48 -21.46
N ALA A 347 13.15 17.41 -21.50
CA ALA A 347 13.98 17.24 -20.31
C ALA A 347 13.73 18.31 -19.21
N ALA A 348 13.44 19.56 -19.60
CA ALA A 348 13.11 20.63 -18.66
C ALA A 348 11.79 20.35 -17.91
N GLU A 349 10.79 19.82 -18.59
CA GLU A 349 9.49 19.45 -17.97
C GLU A 349 9.65 18.21 -17.09
N GLN A 350 10.46 17.23 -17.52
CA GLN A 350 10.80 16.07 -16.68
C GLN A 350 11.50 16.52 -15.38
N ALA A 351 12.41 17.47 -15.45
CA ALA A 351 13.07 18.03 -14.27
C ALA A 351 12.08 18.75 -13.34
N THR A 352 11.15 19.50 -13.89
CA THR A 352 10.07 20.15 -13.13
C THR A 352 9.18 19.11 -12.46
N MET A 353 8.81 18.03 -13.16
CA MET A 353 7.97 16.96 -12.61
C MET A 353 8.68 16.19 -11.48
N LYS A 354 10.01 16.00 -11.54
CA LYS A 354 10.81 15.44 -10.44
C LYS A 354 10.72 16.30 -9.18
N GLN A 355 10.81 17.62 -9.32
CA GLN A 355 10.64 18.54 -8.19
C GLN A 355 9.21 18.49 -7.65
N SER A 356 8.22 18.45 -8.54
CA SER A 356 6.79 18.28 -8.18
C SER A 356 6.56 16.97 -7.43
N ALA A 357 7.22 15.88 -7.81
CA ALA A 357 7.16 14.59 -7.11
C ALA A 357 7.62 14.72 -5.65
N SER A 358 8.79 15.30 -5.41
CA SER A 358 9.30 15.56 -4.05
C SER A 358 8.37 16.47 -3.24
N ASN A 359 7.86 17.52 -3.86
CA ASN A 359 6.93 18.45 -3.20
C ASN A 359 5.60 17.77 -2.86
N CYS A 360 5.06 16.95 -3.75
CA CYS A 360 3.85 16.17 -3.53
C CYS A 360 4.03 15.21 -2.35
N PHE A 361 5.15 14.50 -2.26
CA PHE A 361 5.49 13.65 -1.12
C PHE A 361 5.46 14.43 0.19
N THR A 362 6.26 15.50 0.29
CA THR A 362 6.38 16.29 1.52
C THR A 362 5.04 16.91 1.94
N LYS A 363 4.25 17.36 0.97
CA LYS A 363 2.95 17.98 1.21
C LYS A 363 1.88 16.99 1.64
N ARG A 364 1.90 15.73 1.13
CA ARG A 364 0.76 14.81 1.26
C ARG A 364 1.07 13.48 1.93
N PHE A 365 2.27 12.91 1.69
CA PHE A 365 2.54 11.48 1.93
C PHE A 365 3.66 11.23 2.94
N GLU A 366 4.20 12.28 3.55
CA GLU A 366 5.21 12.15 4.60
C GLU A 366 4.62 11.56 5.88
N ILE A 367 5.34 10.62 6.50
CA ILE A 367 4.88 9.85 7.67
C ILE A 367 4.55 10.74 8.87
N GLU A 368 5.25 11.88 9.04
CA GLU A 368 5.02 12.78 10.15
C GLU A 368 3.65 13.46 10.03
N ARG A 369 3.23 13.88 8.81
CA ARG A 369 1.89 14.42 8.55
C ARG A 369 0.80 13.37 8.75
N ALA A 370 1.06 12.12 8.32
CA ALA A 370 0.15 11.01 8.55
C ALA A 370 -0.05 10.76 10.06
N THR A 371 1.01 10.88 10.83
CA THR A 371 1.00 10.76 12.29
C THR A 371 0.18 11.88 12.93
N ASP A 372 0.39 13.15 12.52
CA ASP A 372 -0.40 14.29 13.00
C ASP A 372 -1.89 14.13 12.71
N SER A 373 -2.20 13.71 11.48
CA SER A 373 -3.59 13.49 11.05
C SER A 373 -4.29 12.40 11.87
N LEU A 374 -3.58 11.31 12.16
CA LEU A 374 -4.09 10.22 13.00
C LEU A 374 -4.33 10.69 14.45
N LEU A 375 -3.36 11.38 15.06
CA LEU A 375 -3.49 11.90 16.41
C LEU A 375 -4.64 12.90 16.53
N ALA A 376 -4.79 13.78 15.54
CA ALA A 376 -5.91 14.72 15.49
C ALA A 376 -7.27 14.01 15.37
N ALA A 377 -7.35 12.89 14.62
CA ALA A 377 -8.58 12.13 14.52
C ALA A 377 -8.95 11.41 15.83
N ILE A 378 -7.95 10.90 16.56
CA ILE A 378 -8.16 10.28 17.88
C ILE A 378 -8.61 11.31 18.91
N ALA A 379 -8.05 12.55 18.87
CA ALA A 379 -8.33 13.60 19.83
C ALA A 379 -9.68 14.33 19.63
N ARG A 380 -10.30 14.23 18.45
CA ARG A 380 -11.60 14.87 18.13
C ARG A 380 -12.82 14.18 18.71
N ARG A 381 -12.67 13.28 19.63
CA ARG A 381 -13.71 12.49 20.28
C ARG A 381 -14.48 13.22 21.34
#